data_b2bdf9e1d099d992c6c06728f9afafd0
#
_entry.id   b2bdf9e1d099d992c6c06728f9afafd0
#
_cell.length_a   1.000
_cell.length_b   1.000
_cell.length_c   1.000
_cell.angle_alpha   90.00
_cell.angle_beta   90.00
_cell.angle_gamma   90.00
#
_symmetry.space_group_name_H-M   'P 1'
#
loop_
_entity.id
_entity.type
_entity.pdbx_description
1 polymer ?
#
loop_
_entity_poly.entity_id
_entity_poly.type
_entity_poly.pdbx_seq_one_letter_code
_entity_poly.pdbx_strand_id
1 'polypeptide(L)'
;MALEICVKAAVGAPNILGDCPFCQRVLLSLEEKKIPYKSHLINLGDKPQWFLEISPEGKVPVVKIDDKWVADSDVIVGILEEKNPEPPLATPPEFASVGSKIFPSFVKFLKSKNPNDGTEQALLEELKALDGHLKAHGPFIAGEKITAVDLSLAPKLYHLEVALGHFKNWTIPDNLTHVLNYIKLNDKTYYGAGCDILEILKH
;
A
#
# COMPACT_ATOMS: atom_id res chain seq x y z
N MET A 1 -12.49 -15.59 16.90
CA MET A 1 -11.51 -14.69 17.54
C MET A 1 -11.04 -13.67 16.52
N ALA A 2 -10.80 -12.42 16.92
CA ALA A 2 -10.22 -11.41 16.03
C ALA A 2 -8.76 -11.79 15.70
N LEU A 3 -8.34 -11.58 14.44
CA LEU A 3 -6.93 -11.74 14.05
C LEU A 3 -6.05 -10.70 14.78
N GLU A 4 -4.80 -11.04 15.03
CA GLU A 4 -3.80 -10.08 15.50
C GLU A 4 -2.87 -9.68 14.36
N ILE A 5 -2.63 -8.38 14.20
CA ILE A 5 -1.74 -7.86 13.16
C ILE A 5 -0.74 -6.86 13.76
N CYS A 6 0.54 -7.05 13.47
CA CYS A 6 1.58 -6.06 13.75
C CYS A 6 1.80 -5.18 12.53
N VAL A 7 1.68 -3.86 12.72
CA VAL A 7 1.81 -2.84 11.67
C VAL A 7 2.74 -1.72 12.11
N LYS A 8 3.29 -0.97 11.16
CA LYS A 8 4.19 0.15 11.46
C LYS A 8 3.45 1.25 12.23
N ALA A 9 4.02 1.69 13.35
CA ALA A 9 3.63 2.94 14.00
C ALA A 9 4.22 4.14 13.26
N ALA A 10 3.59 5.31 13.41
CA ALA A 10 4.12 6.57 12.91
C ALA A 10 5.42 6.94 13.62
N VAL A 11 6.36 7.52 12.89
CA VAL A 11 7.62 8.02 13.46
C VAL A 11 7.32 9.17 14.42
N GLY A 12 7.81 9.08 15.67
CA GLY A 12 7.55 10.09 16.70
C GLY A 12 6.15 10.03 17.33
N ALA A 13 5.24 9.17 16.84
CA ALA A 13 3.89 8.99 17.36
C ALA A 13 3.50 7.51 17.46
N PRO A 14 3.97 6.78 18.48
CA PRO A 14 3.87 5.31 18.55
C PRO A 14 2.43 4.79 18.68
N ASN A 15 1.48 5.66 19.00
CA ASN A 15 0.05 5.32 19.10
C ASN A 15 -0.75 5.64 17.82
N ILE A 16 -0.07 6.10 16.76
CA ILE A 16 -0.67 6.42 15.46
C ILE A 16 -0.16 5.43 14.41
N LEU A 17 -1.07 5.00 13.53
CA LEU A 17 -0.72 4.13 12.41
C LEU A 17 0.27 4.84 11.46
N GLY A 18 1.34 4.15 11.08
CA GLY A 18 2.38 4.68 10.21
C GLY A 18 2.09 4.49 8.72
N ASP A 19 3.01 4.99 7.91
CA ASP A 19 2.92 5.16 6.45
C ASP A 19 3.31 3.93 5.61
N CYS A 20 3.33 2.73 6.18
CA CYS A 20 3.78 1.54 5.46
C CYS A 20 2.72 1.03 4.45
N PRO A 21 2.95 1.10 3.12
CA PRO A 21 1.98 0.67 2.12
C PRO A 21 1.70 -0.83 2.14
N PHE A 22 2.64 -1.64 2.64
CA PHE A 22 2.47 -3.08 2.80
C PHE A 22 1.57 -3.43 4.00
N CYS A 23 1.69 -2.69 5.11
CA CYS A 23 0.76 -2.79 6.23
C CYS A 23 -0.64 -2.36 5.79
N GLN A 24 -0.74 -1.24 5.08
CA GLN A 24 -2.01 -0.71 4.59
C GLN A 24 -2.72 -1.71 3.67
N ARG A 25 -2.00 -2.35 2.76
CA ARG A 25 -2.54 -3.41 1.90
C ARG A 25 -3.25 -4.50 2.70
N VAL A 26 -2.64 -4.99 3.77
CA VAL A 26 -3.24 -6.06 4.60
C VAL A 26 -4.44 -5.54 5.38
N LEU A 27 -4.33 -4.34 5.97
CA LEU A 27 -5.46 -3.71 6.68
C LEU A 27 -6.67 -3.54 5.76
N LEU A 28 -6.46 -3.00 4.56
CA LEU A 28 -7.51 -2.83 3.56
C LEU A 28 -8.15 -4.16 3.15
N SER A 29 -7.34 -5.21 3.00
CA SER A 29 -7.85 -6.55 2.69
C SER A 29 -8.74 -7.11 3.81
N LEU A 30 -8.36 -6.85 5.07
CA LEU A 30 -9.16 -7.24 6.23
C LEU A 30 -10.48 -6.45 6.30
N GLU A 31 -10.44 -5.14 6.02
CA GLU A 31 -11.64 -4.28 5.98
C GLU A 31 -12.61 -4.69 4.86
N GLU A 32 -12.11 -4.88 3.63
CA GLU A 32 -12.93 -5.33 2.50
C GLU A 32 -13.61 -6.68 2.77
N LYS A 33 -12.88 -7.60 3.41
CA LYS A 33 -13.41 -8.92 3.79
C LYS A 33 -14.21 -8.89 5.10
N LYS A 34 -14.31 -7.74 5.77
CA LYS A 34 -14.99 -7.57 7.06
C LYS A 34 -14.48 -8.54 8.13
N ILE A 35 -13.19 -8.84 8.10
CA ILE A 35 -12.53 -9.73 9.06
C ILE A 35 -12.13 -8.89 10.28
N PRO A 36 -12.64 -9.19 11.49
CA PRO A 36 -12.27 -8.44 12.69
C PRO A 36 -10.82 -8.71 13.06
N TYR A 37 -10.08 -7.64 13.38
CA TYR A 37 -8.69 -7.72 13.77
C TYR A 37 -8.35 -6.76 14.92
N LYS A 38 -7.24 -7.06 15.61
CA LYS A 38 -6.60 -6.20 16.60
C LYS A 38 -5.21 -5.82 16.09
N SER A 39 -4.94 -4.53 15.95
CA SER A 39 -3.63 -4.04 15.52
C SER A 39 -2.71 -3.78 16.70
N HIS A 40 -1.43 -4.15 16.52
CA HIS A 40 -0.32 -3.79 17.38
C HIS A 40 0.60 -2.85 16.61
N LEU A 41 0.71 -1.62 17.07
CA LEU A 41 1.56 -0.60 16.43
C LEU A 41 3.01 -0.80 16.86
N ILE A 42 3.89 -1.03 15.89
CA ILE A 42 5.30 -1.31 16.11
C ILE A 42 6.15 -0.11 15.73
N ASN A 43 6.84 0.48 16.71
CA ASN A 43 7.87 1.47 16.44
C ASN A 43 9.10 0.77 15.86
N LEU A 44 9.35 0.94 14.56
CA LEU A 44 10.48 0.28 13.90
C LEU A 44 11.85 0.86 14.29
N GLY A 45 11.87 2.03 14.93
CA GLY A 45 13.09 2.62 15.50
C GLY A 45 13.48 2.04 16.87
N ASP A 46 12.49 1.47 17.60
CA ASP A 46 12.66 0.86 18.91
C ASP A 46 11.72 -0.33 19.03
N LYS A 47 12.15 -1.45 18.44
CA LYS A 47 11.31 -2.65 18.30
C LYS A 47 11.22 -3.40 19.64
N PRO A 48 9.99 -3.70 20.13
CA PRO A 48 9.83 -4.50 21.34
C PRO A 48 10.43 -5.90 21.20
N GLN A 49 10.99 -6.43 22.27
CA GLN A 49 11.61 -7.76 22.27
C GLN A 49 10.62 -8.87 21.84
N TRP A 50 9.38 -8.83 22.34
CA TRP A 50 8.35 -9.80 21.97
C TRP A 50 8.07 -9.78 20.46
N PHE A 51 8.16 -8.60 19.80
CA PHE A 51 7.97 -8.49 18.35
C PHE A 51 9.12 -9.14 17.58
N LEU A 52 10.35 -9.00 18.06
CA LEU A 52 11.53 -9.65 17.45
C LEU A 52 11.51 -11.17 17.60
N GLU A 53 10.82 -11.69 18.60
CA GLU A 53 10.61 -13.14 18.77
C GLU A 53 9.67 -13.72 17.70
N ILE A 54 8.68 -12.95 17.27
CA ILE A 54 7.71 -13.36 16.23
C ILE A 54 8.12 -12.93 14.81
N SER A 55 8.93 -11.91 14.69
CA SER A 55 9.51 -11.39 13.44
C SER A 55 10.99 -11.10 13.62
N PRO A 56 11.87 -12.13 13.51
CA PRO A 56 13.31 -11.96 13.73
C PRO A 56 13.96 -10.94 12.80
N GLU A 57 13.43 -10.77 11.58
CA GLU A 57 13.88 -9.74 10.65
C GLU A 57 13.37 -8.33 11.03
N GLY A 58 12.47 -8.23 12.01
CA GLY A 58 11.89 -6.97 12.46
C GLY A 58 11.06 -6.26 11.40
N LYS A 59 10.46 -7.01 10.48
CA LYS A 59 9.63 -6.50 9.39
C LYS A 59 8.14 -6.57 9.72
N VAL A 60 7.37 -5.62 9.17
CA VAL A 60 5.91 -5.57 9.21
C VAL A 60 5.38 -5.49 7.76
N PRO A 61 4.13 -5.94 7.48
CA PRO A 61 3.14 -6.52 8.40
C PRO A 61 3.45 -7.97 8.80
N VAL A 62 2.96 -8.37 9.97
CA VAL A 62 2.93 -9.77 10.43
C VAL A 62 1.56 -10.05 11.02
N VAL A 63 0.89 -11.12 10.62
CA VAL A 63 -0.47 -11.49 11.06
C VAL A 63 -0.45 -12.85 11.72
N LYS A 64 -1.17 -12.99 12.83
CA LYS A 64 -1.39 -14.28 13.49
C LYS A 64 -2.58 -14.99 12.87
N ILE A 65 -2.32 -16.08 12.16
CA ILE A 65 -3.32 -16.93 11.50
C ILE A 65 -3.15 -18.36 12.05
N ASP A 66 -4.22 -18.95 12.56
CA ASP A 66 -4.22 -20.30 13.17
C ASP A 66 -3.06 -20.49 14.17
N ASP A 67 -2.91 -19.54 15.10
CA ASP A 67 -1.85 -19.50 16.11
C ASP A 67 -0.40 -19.40 15.59
N LYS A 68 -0.22 -19.17 14.30
CA LYS A 68 1.09 -18.95 13.67
C LYS A 68 1.22 -17.51 13.16
N TRP A 69 2.37 -16.90 13.40
CA TRP A 69 2.70 -15.61 12.84
C TRP A 69 3.19 -15.76 11.40
N VAL A 70 2.55 -15.06 10.48
CA VAL A 70 2.84 -15.07 9.04
C VAL A 70 3.29 -13.68 8.64
N ALA A 71 4.44 -13.59 8.02
CA ALA A 71 5.00 -12.38 7.43
C ALA A 71 4.79 -12.37 5.91
N ASP A 72 5.12 -11.22 5.28
CA ASP A 72 4.94 -10.92 3.86
C ASP A 72 3.48 -10.66 3.44
N SER A 73 3.25 -9.45 2.94
CA SER A 73 1.89 -9.00 2.60
C SER A 73 1.25 -9.79 1.44
N ASP A 74 2.05 -10.34 0.50
CA ASP A 74 1.52 -11.19 -0.58
C ASP A 74 1.04 -12.53 -0.05
N VAL A 75 1.84 -13.14 0.84
CA VAL A 75 1.49 -14.41 1.50
C VAL A 75 0.26 -14.22 2.39
N ILE A 76 0.24 -13.17 3.21
CA ILE A 76 -0.89 -12.89 4.10
C ILE A 76 -2.19 -12.73 3.31
N VAL A 77 -2.20 -11.87 2.28
CA VAL A 77 -3.41 -11.61 1.46
C VAL A 77 -3.87 -12.88 0.74
N GLY A 78 -2.94 -13.71 0.26
CA GLY A 78 -3.26 -15.01 -0.34
C GLY A 78 -3.98 -15.95 0.63
N ILE A 79 -3.49 -16.07 1.87
CA ILE A 79 -4.13 -16.89 2.91
C ILE A 79 -5.50 -16.33 3.31
N LEU A 80 -5.64 -15.00 3.41
CA LEU A 80 -6.92 -14.37 3.71
C LEU A 80 -7.96 -14.65 2.62
N GLU A 81 -7.54 -14.61 1.33
CA GLU A 81 -8.42 -14.95 0.21
C GLU A 81 -8.87 -16.42 0.24
N GLU A 82 -7.94 -17.34 0.49
CA GLU A 82 -8.22 -18.77 0.57
C GLU A 82 -9.18 -19.11 1.72
N LYS A 83 -8.96 -18.54 2.91
CA LYS A 83 -9.78 -18.80 4.10
C LYS A 83 -11.12 -18.07 4.11
N ASN A 84 -11.21 -16.93 3.44
CA ASN A 84 -12.38 -16.08 3.39
C ASN A 84 -12.64 -15.68 1.95
N PRO A 85 -13.16 -16.58 1.09
CA PRO A 85 -13.32 -16.32 -0.34
C PRO A 85 -14.36 -15.23 -0.66
N GLU A 86 -15.23 -14.87 0.28
CA GLU A 86 -16.24 -13.83 0.10
C GLU A 86 -15.96 -12.59 0.98
N PRO A 87 -16.07 -11.36 0.40
CA PRO A 87 -16.16 -11.07 -1.02
C PRO A 87 -14.87 -11.45 -1.76
N PRO A 88 -14.96 -11.89 -3.05
CA PRO A 88 -13.78 -12.28 -3.82
C PRO A 88 -12.94 -11.05 -4.16
N LEU A 89 -11.65 -11.09 -3.79
CA LEU A 89 -10.67 -10.05 -4.11
C LEU A 89 -9.59 -10.56 -5.08
N ALA A 90 -9.69 -11.80 -5.53
CA ALA A 90 -8.73 -12.38 -6.47
C ALA A 90 -8.66 -11.54 -7.75
N THR A 91 -7.45 -11.16 -8.13
CA THR A 91 -7.19 -10.43 -9.37
C THR A 91 -7.06 -11.44 -10.52
N PRO A 92 -7.73 -11.21 -11.68
CA PRO A 92 -7.48 -12.01 -12.87
C PRO A 92 -5.99 -12.02 -13.22
N PRO A 93 -5.42 -13.18 -13.60
CA PRO A 93 -3.97 -13.33 -13.83
C PRO A 93 -3.39 -12.32 -14.83
N GLU A 94 -4.15 -11.95 -15.86
CA GLU A 94 -3.76 -10.98 -16.88
C GLU A 94 -3.56 -9.55 -16.32
N PHE A 95 -4.15 -9.24 -15.18
CA PHE A 95 -4.05 -7.92 -14.53
C PHE A 95 -3.17 -7.90 -13.29
N ALA A 96 -2.71 -9.06 -12.83
CA ALA A 96 -1.98 -9.19 -11.57
C ALA A 96 -0.67 -8.37 -11.50
N SER A 97 -0.03 -8.10 -12.64
CA SER A 97 1.22 -7.34 -12.73
C SER A 97 1.03 -5.85 -13.08
N VAL A 98 -0.21 -5.39 -13.30
CA VAL A 98 -0.48 -3.99 -13.65
C VAL A 98 0.00 -3.07 -12.53
N GLY A 99 0.79 -2.04 -12.89
CA GLY A 99 1.34 -1.07 -11.95
C GLY A 99 2.49 -1.58 -11.07
N SER A 100 2.92 -2.85 -11.21
CA SER A 100 3.95 -3.45 -10.34
C SER A 100 5.31 -2.73 -10.37
N LYS A 101 5.64 -2.04 -11.45
CA LYS A 101 6.90 -1.30 -11.62
C LYS A 101 6.84 0.14 -11.09
N ILE A 102 5.66 0.66 -10.76
CA ILE A 102 5.49 2.04 -10.30
C ILE A 102 6.25 2.25 -8.98
N PHE A 103 6.05 1.39 -7.99
CA PHE A 103 6.70 1.57 -6.68
C PHE A 103 8.22 1.50 -6.75
N PRO A 104 8.86 0.54 -7.42
CA PRO A 104 10.32 0.56 -7.62
C PRO A 104 10.83 1.80 -8.36
N SER A 105 10.12 2.28 -9.39
CA SER A 105 10.48 3.48 -10.13
C SER A 105 10.35 4.74 -9.27
N PHE A 106 9.28 4.82 -8.49
CA PHE A 106 9.08 5.87 -7.49
C PHE A 106 10.23 5.93 -6.48
N VAL A 107 10.62 4.79 -5.88
CA VAL A 107 11.70 4.75 -4.90
C VAL A 107 13.04 5.17 -5.51
N LYS A 108 13.32 4.79 -6.76
CA LYS A 108 14.51 5.24 -7.48
C LYS A 108 14.51 6.75 -7.69
N PHE A 109 13.40 7.30 -8.17
CA PHE A 109 13.26 8.74 -8.38
C PHE A 109 13.34 9.52 -7.06
N LEU A 110 12.68 9.07 -6.01
CA LEU A 110 12.73 9.70 -4.69
C LEU A 110 14.17 9.80 -4.15
N LYS A 111 14.95 8.73 -4.30
CA LYS A 111 16.36 8.65 -3.84
C LYS A 111 17.36 9.34 -4.78
N SER A 112 16.99 9.61 -6.00
CA SER A 112 17.87 10.26 -6.99
C SER A 112 18.25 11.67 -6.53
N LYS A 113 19.52 12.01 -6.70
CA LYS A 113 20.06 13.35 -6.48
C LYS A 113 20.40 14.05 -7.82
N ASN A 114 20.31 13.34 -8.93
CA ASN A 114 20.61 13.85 -10.27
C ASN A 114 19.32 14.02 -11.08
N PRO A 115 18.89 15.26 -11.41
CA PRO A 115 17.66 15.49 -12.16
C PRO A 115 17.68 14.95 -13.60
N ASN A 116 18.86 14.57 -14.12
CA ASN A 116 19.05 14.11 -15.49
C ASN A 116 19.41 12.61 -15.58
N ASP A 117 19.14 11.81 -14.55
CA ASP A 117 19.45 10.38 -14.54
C ASP A 117 18.36 9.48 -15.14
N GLY A 118 17.27 10.06 -15.63
CA GLY A 118 16.17 9.37 -16.29
C GLY A 118 15.18 8.70 -15.32
N THR A 119 15.37 8.80 -13.99
CA THR A 119 14.48 8.14 -13.01
C THR A 119 13.08 8.72 -12.99
N GLU A 120 12.95 10.06 -13.18
CA GLU A 120 11.65 10.72 -13.32
C GLU A 120 10.92 10.24 -14.58
N GLN A 121 11.62 10.20 -15.72
CA GLN A 121 11.04 9.74 -16.98
C GLN A 121 10.58 8.28 -16.90
N ALA A 122 11.35 7.41 -16.25
CA ALA A 122 10.98 6.03 -16.05
C ALA A 122 9.70 5.88 -15.21
N LEU A 123 9.53 6.71 -14.16
CA LEU A 123 8.30 6.75 -13.38
C LEU A 123 7.11 7.25 -14.22
N LEU A 124 7.30 8.31 -15.00
CA LEU A 124 6.27 8.86 -15.88
C LEU A 124 5.78 7.84 -16.92
N GLU A 125 6.66 7.03 -17.47
CA GLU A 125 6.30 5.96 -18.42
C GLU A 125 5.41 4.90 -17.78
N GLU A 126 5.73 4.49 -16.55
CA GLU A 126 4.91 3.53 -15.80
C GLU A 126 3.54 4.13 -15.42
N LEU A 127 3.48 5.41 -15.03
CA LEU A 127 2.21 6.08 -14.76
C LEU A 127 1.36 6.27 -16.02
N LYS A 128 1.96 6.56 -17.17
CA LYS A 128 1.26 6.61 -18.48
C LYS A 128 0.70 5.26 -18.88
N ALA A 129 1.47 4.19 -18.65
CA ALA A 129 0.99 2.83 -18.92
C ALA A 129 -0.21 2.48 -18.04
N LEU A 130 -0.19 2.87 -16.75
CA LEU A 130 -1.32 2.72 -15.85
C LEU A 130 -2.54 3.55 -16.31
N ASP A 131 -2.34 4.80 -16.72
CA ASP A 131 -3.41 5.67 -17.22
C ASP A 131 -4.12 5.06 -18.44
N GLY A 132 -3.34 4.54 -19.38
CA GLY A 132 -3.85 3.82 -20.55
C GLY A 132 -4.63 2.56 -20.19
N HIS A 133 -4.14 1.79 -19.21
CA HIS A 133 -4.84 0.61 -18.71
C HIS A 133 -6.18 0.99 -18.06
N LEU A 134 -6.19 1.96 -17.16
CA LEU A 134 -7.41 2.43 -16.49
C LEU A 134 -8.43 3.03 -17.47
N LYS A 135 -7.96 3.71 -18.52
CA LYS A 135 -8.83 4.19 -19.61
C LYS A 135 -9.56 3.04 -20.30
N ALA A 136 -8.90 1.91 -20.47
CA ALA A 136 -9.47 0.76 -21.21
C ALA A 136 -10.33 -0.15 -20.30
N HIS A 137 -10.02 -0.28 -19.03
CA HIS A 137 -10.59 -1.28 -18.12
C HIS A 137 -11.22 -0.69 -16.85
N GLY A 138 -10.91 0.56 -16.46
CA GLY A 138 -11.33 1.18 -15.21
C GLY A 138 -12.85 1.14 -14.93
N PRO A 139 -13.26 1.57 -13.71
CA PRO A 139 -12.54 2.45 -12.77
C PRO A 139 -11.44 1.78 -11.92
N PHE A 140 -11.49 0.47 -11.69
CA PHE A 140 -10.45 -0.31 -11.02
C PHE A 140 -9.60 -1.08 -12.05
N ILE A 141 -8.50 -1.69 -11.59
CA ILE A 141 -7.56 -2.39 -12.48
C ILE A 141 -8.22 -3.52 -13.27
N ALA A 142 -9.12 -4.26 -12.64
CA ALA A 142 -9.84 -5.38 -13.26
C ALA A 142 -11.30 -5.05 -13.65
N GLY A 143 -11.67 -3.77 -13.73
CA GLY A 143 -13.03 -3.33 -14.14
C GLY A 143 -13.80 -2.62 -13.04
N GLU A 144 -15.04 -3.00 -12.83
CA GLU A 144 -15.98 -2.31 -11.94
C GLU A 144 -15.78 -2.62 -10.45
N LYS A 145 -15.06 -3.69 -10.12
CA LYS A 145 -14.88 -4.14 -8.74
C LYS A 145 -13.41 -4.06 -8.34
N ILE A 146 -13.21 -3.69 -7.07
CA ILE A 146 -11.89 -3.70 -6.45
C ILE A 146 -11.36 -5.13 -6.35
N THR A 147 -10.05 -5.29 -6.57
CA THR A 147 -9.34 -6.56 -6.43
C THR A 147 -8.05 -6.39 -5.63
N ALA A 148 -7.37 -7.49 -5.33
CA ALA A 148 -6.12 -7.48 -4.55
C ALA A 148 -5.03 -6.59 -5.15
N VAL A 149 -4.98 -6.43 -6.49
CA VAL A 149 -4.03 -5.53 -7.14
C VAL A 149 -4.31 -4.07 -6.80
N ASP A 150 -5.58 -3.67 -6.72
CA ASP A 150 -5.98 -2.32 -6.31
C ASP A 150 -5.57 -2.05 -4.86
N LEU A 151 -5.84 -2.98 -3.95
CA LEU A 151 -5.46 -2.89 -2.54
C LEU A 151 -3.94 -2.83 -2.32
N SER A 152 -3.16 -3.36 -3.27
CA SER A 152 -1.70 -3.23 -3.29
C SER A 152 -1.22 -1.92 -3.90
N LEU A 153 -1.85 -1.45 -4.97
CA LEU A 153 -1.39 -0.32 -5.77
C LEU A 153 -1.81 1.03 -5.16
N ALA A 154 -3.05 1.14 -4.69
CA ALA A 154 -3.58 2.39 -4.17
C ALA A 154 -2.74 2.99 -3.02
N PRO A 155 -2.36 2.22 -1.96
CA PRO A 155 -1.50 2.75 -0.91
C PRO A 155 -0.12 3.21 -1.42
N LYS A 156 0.41 2.55 -2.45
CA LYS A 156 1.71 2.90 -3.05
C LYS A 156 1.62 4.19 -3.86
N LEU A 157 0.52 4.42 -4.57
CA LEU A 157 0.28 5.66 -5.32
C LEU A 157 0.09 6.85 -4.37
N TYR A 158 -0.67 6.67 -3.30
CA TYR A 158 -0.83 7.69 -2.27
C TYR A 158 0.53 8.05 -1.63
N HIS A 159 1.31 7.04 -1.24
CA HIS A 159 2.64 7.24 -0.70
C HIS A 159 3.56 8.00 -1.67
N LEU A 160 3.52 7.63 -2.96
CA LEU A 160 4.23 8.31 -4.04
C LEU A 160 3.85 9.79 -4.13
N GLU A 161 2.55 10.09 -4.17
CA GLU A 161 2.03 11.46 -4.31
C GLU A 161 2.50 12.35 -3.16
N VAL A 162 2.32 11.88 -1.92
CA VAL A 162 2.70 12.64 -0.72
C VAL A 162 4.22 12.80 -0.62
N ALA A 163 4.99 11.73 -0.79
CA ALA A 163 6.45 11.78 -0.64
C ALA A 163 7.12 12.61 -1.75
N LEU A 164 6.72 12.47 -3.00
CA LEU A 164 7.28 13.26 -4.09
C LEU A 164 6.86 14.73 -4.00
N GLY A 165 5.62 15.01 -3.57
CA GLY A 165 5.19 16.37 -3.31
C GLY A 165 6.05 17.04 -2.25
N HIS A 166 6.32 16.36 -1.15
CA HIS A 166 7.10 16.90 -0.03
C HIS A 166 8.60 17.02 -0.34
N PHE A 167 9.23 15.93 -0.83
CA PHE A 167 10.70 15.88 -0.97
C PHE A 167 11.23 16.36 -2.32
N LYS A 168 10.40 16.36 -3.36
CA LYS A 168 10.79 16.71 -4.73
C LYS A 168 10.03 17.89 -5.31
N ASN A 169 9.01 18.40 -4.60
CA ASN A 169 8.06 19.39 -5.12
C ASN A 169 7.50 18.94 -6.50
N TRP A 170 7.18 17.65 -6.59
CA TRP A 170 6.75 16.99 -7.82
C TRP A 170 5.31 16.48 -7.68
N THR A 171 4.53 16.61 -8.71
CA THR A 171 3.14 16.12 -8.77
C THR A 171 2.92 15.25 -9.99
N ILE A 172 1.97 14.32 -9.89
CA ILE A 172 1.51 13.55 -11.04
C ILE A 172 0.94 14.52 -12.08
N PRO A 173 1.34 14.42 -13.37
CA PRO A 173 0.85 15.32 -14.41
C PRO A 173 -0.67 15.31 -14.56
N ASP A 174 -1.27 16.50 -14.70
CA ASP A 174 -2.73 16.68 -14.79
C ASP A 174 -3.38 15.96 -15.98
N ASN A 175 -2.60 15.67 -17.03
CA ASN A 175 -3.09 14.94 -18.19
C ASN A 175 -3.23 13.42 -17.96
N LEU A 176 -2.73 12.89 -16.86
CA LEU A 176 -2.95 11.49 -16.44
C LEU A 176 -4.26 11.39 -15.64
N THR A 177 -5.36 11.72 -16.32
CA THR A 177 -6.67 11.91 -15.69
C THR A 177 -7.24 10.64 -15.07
N HIS A 178 -6.98 9.47 -15.68
CA HIS A 178 -7.47 8.18 -15.18
C HIS A 178 -6.72 7.77 -13.92
N VAL A 179 -5.40 8.00 -13.84
CA VAL A 179 -4.59 7.77 -12.63
C VAL A 179 -5.07 8.68 -11.50
N LEU A 180 -5.24 9.98 -11.77
CA LEU A 180 -5.72 10.94 -10.76
C LEU A 180 -7.12 10.60 -10.24
N ASN A 181 -8.02 10.16 -11.11
CA ASN A 181 -9.35 9.71 -10.70
C ASN A 181 -9.29 8.42 -9.88
N TYR A 182 -8.42 7.49 -10.27
CA TYR A 182 -8.19 6.24 -9.54
C TYR A 182 -7.67 6.50 -8.11
N ILE A 183 -6.72 7.41 -7.94
CA ILE A 183 -6.23 7.82 -6.62
C ILE A 183 -7.37 8.41 -5.79
N LYS A 184 -8.14 9.37 -6.35
CA LYS A 184 -9.28 9.99 -5.64
C LYS A 184 -10.37 9.01 -5.25
N LEU A 185 -10.63 7.99 -6.08
CA LEU A 185 -11.61 6.97 -5.80
C LEU A 185 -11.18 6.13 -4.59
N ASN A 186 -9.90 5.77 -4.53
CA ASN A 186 -9.34 4.99 -3.44
C ASN A 186 -9.15 5.81 -2.16
N ASP A 187 -8.80 7.11 -2.26
CA ASP A 187 -8.68 8.02 -1.12
C ASP A 187 -9.97 8.08 -0.27
N LYS A 188 -11.10 8.23 -0.91
CA LYS A 188 -12.40 8.29 -0.22
C LYS A 188 -12.75 7.00 0.51
N THR A 189 -12.27 5.88 0.01
CA THR A 189 -12.59 4.56 0.56
C THR A 189 -11.68 4.18 1.72
N TYR A 190 -10.38 4.58 1.68
CA TYR A 190 -9.36 3.96 2.51
C TYR A 190 -8.62 4.89 3.48
N TYR A 191 -8.56 6.19 3.22
CA TYR A 191 -7.79 7.12 4.06
C TYR A 191 -8.60 7.91 5.08
N GLY A 192 -9.94 7.81 5.04
CA GLY A 192 -10.83 8.36 6.07
C GLY A 192 -10.68 7.72 7.45
N ALA A 193 -9.88 6.65 7.58
CA ALA A 193 -9.69 5.87 8.80
C ALA A 193 -8.38 6.20 9.56
N GLY A 194 -7.82 7.42 9.43
CA GLY A 194 -6.83 7.91 10.39
C GLY A 194 -5.36 7.75 10.05
N CYS A 195 -4.99 7.51 8.79
CA CYS A 195 -3.59 7.59 8.38
C CYS A 195 -3.31 8.95 7.71
N ASP A 196 -3.05 9.97 8.48
CA ASP A 196 -2.61 11.28 7.96
C ASP A 196 -1.09 11.26 7.74
N ILE A 197 -0.66 10.83 6.55
CA ILE A 197 0.76 10.82 6.17
C ILE A 197 1.35 12.23 6.23
N LEU A 198 0.55 13.28 6.02
CA LEU A 198 0.99 14.68 6.14
C LEU A 198 1.36 15.04 7.58
N GLU A 199 0.68 14.49 8.58
CA GLU A 199 1.07 14.66 9.99
C GLU A 199 2.39 13.92 10.29
N ILE A 200 2.61 12.75 9.66
CA ILE A 200 3.83 11.95 9.86
C ILE A 200 5.05 12.62 9.24
N LEU A 201 4.89 13.33 8.11
CA LEU A 201 5.99 14.01 7.41
C LEU A 201 6.35 15.37 8.04
N LYS A 202 5.57 15.89 9.00
CA LYS A 202 5.88 17.12 9.73
C LYS A 202 6.92 16.95 10.85
N HIS A 203 7.26 15.72 11.19
CA HIS A 203 8.24 15.34 12.23
C HIS A 203 9.40 14.57 11.63
#